data_2073b1bc6575d5884ed7bbad238a418f
#
_entry.id   2073b1bc6575d5884ed7bbad238a418f
#
_cell.length_a   1.000
_cell.length_b   1.000
_cell.length_c   1.000
_cell.angle_alpha   90.00
_cell.angle_beta   90.00
_cell.angle_gamma   90.00
#
_symmetry.space_group_name_H-M   'P 1'
#
loop_
_entity.id
_entity.type
_entity.pdbx_description
1 polymer ?
#
loop_
_entity_poly.entity_id
_entity_poly.type
_entity_poly.pdbx_seq_one_letter_code
_entity_poly.pdbx_strand_id
1 'polypeptide(L)'
;ETILAHTNLAEFNKFLQEKENEALLDRMVIVKVPYTLSFRDEARIYRKLVASAPAFRKVHFDPHLVDLAAVFSILTRLQKPTREGLYLTKKLKLYANEDVEGFTAADVPRIRAESTDEGLTSVSPRFVINAISNAITRNNVASLTSMDMLLALKDAIETDARMDAGRKKQWIEFLVLARKDFYNRWVKEDVHRALFASFEDEAQQLLDKYLDEVEASLDHREVTDP
;
A
#
# COMPACT_ATOMS: atom_id res chain seq x y z
N GLU A 1 30.83 -23.64 13.18
CA GLU A 1 30.16 -23.12 11.96
C GLU A 1 28.73 -22.68 12.30
N THR A 2 28.31 -21.56 11.74
CA THR A 2 26.91 -21.09 11.84
C THR A 2 26.27 -21.25 10.47
N ILE A 3 25.17 -21.97 10.39
CA ILE A 3 24.43 -22.19 9.15
C ILE A 3 23.14 -21.36 9.19
N LEU A 4 22.93 -20.53 8.16
CA LEU A 4 21.68 -19.79 7.93
C LEU A 4 20.96 -20.43 6.76
N ALA A 5 19.74 -20.90 6.97
CA ALA A 5 18.87 -21.44 5.94
C ALA A 5 17.54 -20.69 5.89
N HIS A 6 16.87 -20.69 4.74
CA HIS A 6 15.53 -20.14 4.59
C HIS A 6 14.66 -21.10 3.81
N THR A 7 13.40 -21.15 4.16
CA THR A 7 12.40 -22.01 3.51
C THR A 7 11.03 -21.34 3.58
N ASN A 8 10.07 -21.85 2.82
CA ASN A 8 8.68 -21.43 2.96
C ASN A 8 7.95 -22.27 4.02
N LEU A 9 6.80 -21.76 4.49
CA LEU A 9 6.05 -22.41 5.55
C LEU A 9 5.57 -23.82 5.19
N ALA A 10 5.22 -24.06 3.92
CA ALA A 10 4.74 -25.37 3.48
C ALA A 10 5.84 -26.44 3.49
N GLU A 11 7.03 -26.08 3.03
CA GLU A 11 8.21 -26.96 3.08
C GLU A 11 8.67 -27.18 4.52
N PHE A 12 8.67 -26.11 5.34
CA PHE A 12 9.01 -26.21 6.74
C PHE A 12 8.04 -27.14 7.50
N ASN A 13 6.74 -27.06 7.24
CA ASN A 13 5.76 -27.96 7.85
C ASN A 13 5.96 -29.42 7.43
N LYS A 14 6.39 -29.69 6.19
CA LYS A 14 6.78 -31.06 5.78
C LYS A 14 7.99 -31.53 6.56
N PHE A 15 9.02 -30.68 6.67
CA PHE A 15 10.23 -30.99 7.44
C PHE A 15 9.92 -31.31 8.91
N LEU A 16 8.94 -30.60 9.53
CA LEU A 16 8.48 -30.86 10.89
C LEU A 16 7.79 -32.24 11.07
N GLN A 17 7.18 -32.77 10.01
CA GLN A 17 6.47 -34.05 10.06
C GLN A 17 7.40 -35.28 9.93
N GLU A 18 8.62 -35.08 9.48
CA GLU A 18 9.61 -36.15 9.31
C GLU A 18 10.32 -36.41 10.65
N LYS A 19 10.12 -37.61 11.21
CA LYS A 19 10.71 -38.01 12.50
C LYS A 19 12.24 -37.98 12.53
N GLU A 20 12.88 -38.17 11.38
CA GLU A 20 14.34 -38.12 11.24
C GLU A 20 14.93 -36.72 11.55
N ASN A 21 14.12 -35.71 11.49
CA ASN A 21 14.53 -34.30 11.69
C ASN A 21 14.47 -33.83 13.15
N GLU A 22 13.95 -34.64 14.07
CA GLU A 22 13.74 -34.25 15.49
C GLU A 22 15.05 -33.79 16.15
N ALA A 23 16.14 -34.49 15.95
CA ALA A 23 17.45 -34.11 16.50
C ALA A 23 18.06 -32.85 15.89
N LEU A 24 17.62 -32.46 14.69
CA LEU A 24 18.01 -31.20 14.05
C LEU A 24 17.17 -30.04 14.57
N LEU A 25 15.87 -30.27 14.77
CA LEU A 25 14.94 -29.26 15.27
C LEU A 25 15.34 -28.73 16.66
N ASP A 26 15.82 -29.58 17.55
CA ASP A 26 16.30 -29.20 18.89
C ASP A 26 17.52 -28.25 18.85
N ARG A 27 18.23 -28.19 17.72
CA ARG A 27 19.41 -27.35 17.53
C ARG A 27 19.16 -26.12 16.68
N MET A 28 17.93 -25.94 16.16
CA MET A 28 17.57 -24.87 15.26
C MET A 28 16.88 -23.72 16.01
N VAL A 29 17.28 -22.50 15.68
CA VAL A 29 16.55 -21.30 16.07
C VAL A 29 15.65 -20.90 14.91
N ILE A 30 14.33 -21.03 15.10
CA ILE A 30 13.34 -20.72 14.08
C ILE A 30 12.93 -19.27 14.18
N VAL A 31 13.18 -18.50 13.11
CA VAL A 31 12.77 -17.09 13.01
C VAL A 31 11.71 -16.96 11.93
N LYS A 32 10.49 -16.60 12.31
CA LYS A 32 9.41 -16.29 11.36
C LYS A 32 9.59 -14.88 10.83
N VAL A 33 9.72 -14.75 9.51
CA VAL A 33 9.86 -13.45 8.83
C VAL A 33 8.57 -13.14 8.10
N PRO A 34 7.70 -12.26 8.64
CA PRO A 34 6.46 -11.88 7.98
C PRO A 34 6.73 -10.93 6.80
N TYR A 35 5.77 -10.84 5.89
CA TYR A 35 5.72 -9.76 4.90
C TYR A 35 5.57 -8.41 5.62
N THR A 36 6.04 -7.32 4.96
CA THR A 36 5.81 -5.96 5.49
C THR A 36 4.31 -5.68 5.65
N LEU A 37 3.97 -4.88 6.67
CA LEU A 37 2.61 -4.42 6.96
C LEU A 37 2.40 -2.94 6.60
N SER A 38 3.47 -2.26 6.11
CA SER A 38 3.42 -0.89 5.62
C SER A 38 3.21 -0.89 4.10
N PHE A 39 2.12 -0.28 3.63
CA PHE A 39 1.88 -0.19 2.18
C PHE A 39 2.92 0.71 1.49
N ARG A 40 3.51 1.68 2.19
CA ARG A 40 4.57 2.52 1.64
C ARG A 40 5.83 1.72 1.33
N ASP A 41 6.20 0.78 2.22
CA ASP A 41 7.35 -0.09 2.00
C ASP A 41 7.07 -1.14 0.92
N GLU A 42 5.86 -1.69 0.90
CA GLU A 42 5.44 -2.60 -0.16
C GLU A 42 5.44 -1.91 -1.54
N ALA A 43 4.98 -0.67 -1.61
CA ALA A 43 5.03 0.13 -2.84
C ALA A 43 6.47 0.36 -3.33
N ARG A 44 7.44 0.54 -2.40
CA ARG A 44 8.86 0.62 -2.76
C ARG A 44 9.36 -0.68 -3.37
N ILE A 45 8.94 -1.83 -2.82
CA ILE A 45 9.25 -3.15 -3.38
C ILE A 45 8.69 -3.26 -4.80
N TYR A 46 7.43 -2.89 -5.02
CA TYR A 46 6.80 -2.96 -6.34
C TYR A 46 7.46 -2.02 -7.34
N ARG A 47 7.77 -0.78 -6.97
CA ARG A 47 8.51 0.15 -7.83
C ARG A 47 9.87 -0.44 -8.26
N LYS A 48 10.59 -1.07 -7.35
CA LYS A 48 11.86 -1.75 -7.66
C LYS A 48 11.66 -2.92 -8.64
N LEU A 49 10.62 -3.74 -8.44
CA LEU A 49 10.32 -4.87 -9.31
C LEU A 49 9.90 -4.40 -10.71
N VAL A 50 9.05 -3.39 -10.80
CA VAL A 50 8.62 -2.78 -12.07
C VAL A 50 9.82 -2.18 -12.82
N ALA A 51 10.67 -1.41 -12.13
CA ALA A 51 11.84 -0.81 -12.75
C ALA A 51 12.87 -1.83 -13.24
N SER A 52 12.98 -2.99 -12.58
CA SER A 52 13.91 -4.06 -12.96
C SER A 52 13.42 -4.92 -14.13
N ALA A 53 12.14 -4.93 -14.43
CA ALA A 53 11.54 -5.78 -15.46
C ALA A 53 11.51 -5.10 -16.83
N PRO A 54 12.22 -5.66 -17.86
CA PRO A 54 12.26 -5.04 -19.19
C PRO A 54 10.89 -4.86 -19.85
N ALA A 55 9.94 -5.77 -19.56
CA ALA A 55 8.58 -5.73 -20.11
C ALA A 55 7.80 -4.46 -19.72
N PHE A 56 8.14 -3.83 -18.61
CA PHE A 56 7.44 -2.65 -18.10
C PHE A 56 8.02 -1.32 -18.57
N ARG A 57 9.23 -1.31 -19.14
CA ARG A 57 9.94 -0.07 -19.51
C ARG A 57 9.21 0.80 -20.54
N LYS A 58 8.36 0.19 -21.36
CA LYS A 58 7.62 0.89 -22.43
C LYS A 58 6.19 1.20 -22.08
N VAL A 59 5.77 0.89 -20.86
CA VAL A 59 4.39 1.07 -20.39
C VAL A 59 4.36 2.24 -19.43
N HIS A 60 3.48 3.19 -19.70
CA HIS A 60 3.18 4.26 -18.75
C HIS A 60 2.26 3.74 -17.65
N PHE A 61 2.64 3.98 -16.40
CA PHE A 61 1.83 3.63 -15.22
C PHE A 61 1.20 4.88 -14.63
N ASP A 62 -0.09 4.79 -14.30
CA ASP A 62 -0.79 5.76 -13.48
C ASP A 62 -0.01 5.99 -12.15
N PRO A 63 0.13 7.24 -11.68
CA PRO A 63 0.88 7.57 -10.46
C PRO A 63 0.49 6.77 -9.22
N HIS A 64 -0.80 6.45 -9.08
CA HIS A 64 -1.35 5.73 -7.92
C HIS A 64 -1.38 4.21 -8.06
N LEU A 65 -1.06 3.67 -9.24
CA LEU A 65 -1.20 2.24 -9.53
C LEU A 65 -0.44 1.37 -8.53
N VAL A 66 0.83 1.70 -8.30
CA VAL A 66 1.71 0.91 -7.43
C VAL A 66 1.30 1.02 -5.97
N ASP A 67 0.93 2.21 -5.53
CA ASP A 67 0.48 2.45 -4.15
C ASP A 67 -0.86 1.75 -3.88
N LEU A 68 -1.78 1.77 -4.83
CA LEU A 68 -3.07 1.08 -4.73
C LEU A 68 -2.89 -0.45 -4.69
N ALA A 69 -1.98 -0.99 -5.49
CA ALA A 69 -1.62 -2.41 -5.45
C ALA A 69 -1.03 -2.80 -4.09
N ALA A 70 -0.19 -1.94 -3.52
CA ALA A 70 0.37 -2.13 -2.19
C ALA A 70 -0.70 -2.09 -1.09
N VAL A 71 -1.63 -1.13 -1.14
CA VAL A 71 -2.78 -1.06 -0.22
C VAL A 71 -3.58 -2.36 -0.25
N PHE A 72 -3.92 -2.86 -1.43
CA PHE A 72 -4.61 -4.14 -1.57
C PHE A 72 -3.82 -5.28 -0.92
N SER A 73 -2.53 -5.37 -1.18
CA SER A 73 -1.68 -6.43 -0.63
C SER A 73 -1.62 -6.40 0.89
N ILE A 74 -1.50 -5.20 1.48
CA ILE A 74 -1.51 -5.08 2.94
C ILE A 74 -2.88 -5.45 3.51
N LEU A 75 -4.00 -5.06 2.89
CA LEU A 75 -5.34 -5.47 3.35
C LEU A 75 -5.47 -7.00 3.43
N THR A 76 -4.84 -7.75 2.52
CA THR A 76 -4.83 -9.24 2.58
C THR A 76 -3.96 -9.81 3.71
N ARG A 77 -3.07 -9.00 4.31
CA ARG A 77 -2.14 -9.39 5.38
C ARG A 77 -2.67 -9.07 6.78
N LEU A 78 -3.57 -8.09 6.86
CA LEU A 78 -4.09 -7.61 8.12
C LEU A 78 -5.18 -8.54 8.67
N GLN A 79 -5.13 -8.76 9.96
CA GLN A 79 -6.22 -9.36 10.72
C GLN A 79 -7.25 -8.29 11.10
N LYS A 80 -8.52 -8.67 11.09
CA LYS A 80 -9.59 -7.78 11.53
C LYS A 80 -9.34 -7.34 12.98
N PRO A 81 -9.26 -6.02 13.24
CA PRO A 81 -9.00 -5.55 14.59
C PRO A 81 -10.18 -5.85 15.52
N THR A 82 -9.87 -6.12 16.78
CA THR A 82 -10.84 -6.39 17.84
C THR A 82 -11.20 -5.15 18.65
N ARG A 83 -10.37 -4.09 18.54
CA ARG A 83 -10.57 -2.84 19.31
C ARG A 83 -11.69 -2.00 18.71
N GLU A 84 -12.50 -1.43 19.58
CA GLU A 84 -13.54 -0.48 19.21
C GLU A 84 -12.95 0.76 18.51
N GLY A 85 -13.62 1.23 17.47
CA GLY A 85 -13.16 2.38 16.67
C GLY A 85 -11.98 2.12 15.72
N LEU A 86 -11.34 0.94 15.80
CA LEU A 86 -10.29 0.53 14.89
C LEU A 86 -10.84 -0.43 13.84
N TYR A 87 -10.75 -0.08 12.58
CA TYR A 87 -11.11 -0.94 11.43
C TYR A 87 -9.94 -1.08 10.47
N LEU A 88 -10.03 -2.00 9.51
CA LEU A 88 -8.89 -2.39 8.65
C LEU A 88 -8.20 -1.21 7.97
N THR A 89 -8.95 -0.24 7.44
CA THR A 89 -8.35 0.92 6.76
C THR A 89 -7.65 1.88 7.72
N LYS A 90 -8.18 2.06 8.94
CA LYS A 90 -7.48 2.80 10.01
C LYS A 90 -6.19 2.09 10.42
N LYS A 91 -6.25 0.77 10.63
CA LYS A 91 -5.08 -0.05 10.98
C LYS A 91 -3.99 0.01 9.90
N LEU A 92 -4.39 -0.07 8.62
CA LEU A 92 -3.48 0.06 7.49
C LEU A 92 -2.76 1.41 7.48
N LYS A 93 -3.50 2.51 7.67
CA LYS A 93 -2.95 3.87 7.75
C LYS A 93 -1.97 4.00 8.91
N LEU A 94 -2.36 3.51 10.09
CA LEU A 94 -1.53 3.54 11.28
C LEU A 94 -0.20 2.80 11.09
N TYR A 95 -0.21 1.63 10.42
CA TYR A 95 1.00 0.88 10.09
C TYR A 95 1.87 1.55 9.01
N ALA A 96 1.33 2.50 8.28
CA ALA A 96 2.04 3.34 7.33
C ALA A 96 2.50 4.69 7.92
N ASN A 97 2.38 4.86 9.26
CA ASN A 97 2.66 6.10 9.98
C ASN A 97 1.83 7.30 9.46
N GLU A 98 0.57 7.06 9.08
CA GLU A 98 -0.39 8.13 8.81
C GLU A 98 -1.17 8.45 10.08
N ASP A 99 -1.57 9.72 10.20
CA ASP A 99 -2.41 10.17 11.32
C ASP A 99 -3.78 9.51 11.26
N VAL A 100 -4.19 8.95 12.40
CA VAL A 100 -5.45 8.22 12.55
C VAL A 100 -6.14 8.71 13.81
N GLU A 101 -7.37 9.18 13.64
CA GLU A 101 -8.19 9.64 14.75
C GLU A 101 -8.34 8.58 15.84
N GLY A 102 -7.99 8.94 17.07
CA GLY A 102 -8.09 8.07 18.25
C GLY A 102 -6.95 7.08 18.44
N PHE A 103 -5.94 7.06 17.55
CA PHE A 103 -4.79 6.14 17.64
C PHE A 103 -3.50 6.85 17.24
N THR A 104 -2.40 6.45 17.88
CA THR A 104 -1.08 7.01 17.65
C THR A 104 -0.06 5.94 17.24
N ALA A 105 1.11 6.34 16.77
CA ALA A 105 2.20 5.42 16.48
C ALA A 105 2.63 4.59 17.71
N ALA A 106 2.44 5.10 18.93
CA ALA A 106 2.72 4.37 20.16
C ALA A 106 1.80 3.16 20.40
N ASP A 107 0.62 3.13 19.76
CA ASP A 107 -0.31 2.01 19.85
C ASP A 107 0.08 0.83 18.95
N VAL A 108 0.91 1.07 17.92
CA VAL A 108 1.28 0.05 16.91
C VAL A 108 1.87 -1.22 17.53
N PRO A 109 2.85 -1.18 18.46
CA PRO A 109 3.40 -2.39 19.05
C PRO A 109 2.34 -3.24 19.76
N ARG A 110 1.40 -2.59 20.46
CA ARG A 110 0.33 -3.25 21.18
C ARG A 110 -0.70 -3.88 20.24
N ILE A 111 -1.07 -3.16 19.15
CA ILE A 111 -1.98 -3.69 18.12
C ILE A 111 -1.36 -4.89 17.41
N ARG A 112 -0.05 -4.86 17.13
CA ARG A 112 0.68 -6.00 16.56
C ARG A 112 0.73 -7.20 17.48
N ALA A 113 0.91 -7.01 18.78
CA ALA A 113 0.92 -8.08 19.76
C ALA A 113 -0.42 -8.83 19.84
N GLU A 114 -1.54 -8.14 19.53
CA GLU A 114 -2.88 -8.74 19.45
C GLU A 114 -3.15 -9.50 18.14
N SER A 115 -2.28 -9.37 17.14
CA SER A 115 -2.46 -9.90 15.77
C SER A 115 -1.20 -10.63 15.32
N THR A 116 -0.86 -11.74 15.97
CA THR A 116 0.43 -12.47 15.80
C THR A 116 0.65 -13.10 14.43
N ASP A 117 -0.43 -13.37 13.68
CA ASP A 117 -0.36 -14.04 12.38
C ASP A 117 -0.35 -13.07 11.19
N GLU A 118 -0.35 -11.75 11.46
CA GLU A 118 -0.30 -10.76 10.40
C GLU A 118 0.98 -10.85 9.58
N GLY A 119 0.82 -10.81 8.26
CA GLY A 119 1.93 -10.90 7.33
C GLY A 119 2.46 -12.31 7.07
N LEU A 120 1.96 -13.35 7.74
CA LEU A 120 2.41 -14.73 7.51
C LEU A 120 1.74 -15.37 6.28
N THR A 121 0.49 -15.02 6.02
CA THR A 121 -0.26 -15.52 4.86
C THR A 121 -0.90 -14.38 4.10
N SER A 122 -0.68 -14.30 2.79
CA SER A 122 -1.23 -13.19 2.01
C SER A 122 -0.93 -13.32 0.51
N VAL A 123 -1.34 -12.31 -0.25
CA VAL A 123 -0.86 -12.06 -1.60
C VAL A 123 0.66 -11.80 -1.57
N SER A 124 1.40 -12.56 -2.36
CA SER A 124 2.83 -12.32 -2.55
C SER A 124 3.07 -11.17 -3.56
N PRO A 125 4.22 -10.48 -3.50
CA PRO A 125 4.59 -9.50 -4.52
C PRO A 125 4.58 -10.07 -5.94
N ARG A 126 4.95 -11.34 -6.10
CA ARG A 126 4.92 -12.03 -7.41
C ARG A 126 3.50 -12.13 -7.98
N PHE A 127 2.51 -12.41 -7.15
CA PHE A 127 1.12 -12.48 -7.60
C PHE A 127 0.67 -11.16 -8.22
N VAL A 128 0.97 -10.04 -7.57
CA VAL A 128 0.62 -8.71 -8.04
C VAL A 128 1.34 -8.36 -9.33
N ILE A 129 2.65 -8.59 -9.39
CA ILE A 129 3.45 -8.32 -10.60
C ILE A 129 3.01 -9.18 -11.78
N ASN A 130 2.65 -10.44 -11.54
CA ASN A 130 2.11 -11.32 -12.58
C ASN A 130 0.75 -10.84 -13.09
N ALA A 131 -0.13 -10.37 -12.21
CA ALA A 131 -1.42 -9.80 -12.63
C ALA A 131 -1.22 -8.56 -13.51
N ILE A 132 -0.33 -7.65 -13.11
CA ILE A 132 0.04 -6.46 -13.91
C ILE A 132 0.64 -6.88 -15.26
N SER A 133 1.58 -7.82 -15.27
CA SER A 133 2.21 -8.32 -16.49
C SER A 133 1.20 -8.93 -17.46
N ASN A 134 0.26 -9.73 -16.94
CA ASN A 134 -0.82 -10.33 -17.74
C ASN A 134 -1.74 -9.26 -18.33
N ALA A 135 -2.08 -8.19 -17.59
CA ALA A 135 -2.90 -7.10 -18.10
C ALA A 135 -2.24 -6.38 -19.28
N ILE A 136 -0.94 -6.11 -19.18
CA ILE A 136 -0.16 -5.48 -20.25
C ILE A 136 -0.11 -6.37 -21.49
N THR A 137 0.19 -7.66 -21.31
CA THR A 137 0.36 -8.60 -22.40
C THR A 137 -0.95 -8.88 -23.14
N ARG A 138 -2.07 -9.04 -22.40
CA ARG A 138 -3.38 -9.30 -23.00
C ARG A 138 -3.89 -8.14 -23.84
N ASN A 139 -3.70 -6.93 -23.35
CA ASN A 139 -4.28 -5.73 -23.95
C ASN A 139 -3.31 -5.02 -24.88
N ASN A 140 -2.02 -5.42 -24.93
CA ASN A 140 -0.94 -4.78 -25.67
C ASN A 140 -0.94 -3.25 -25.50
N VAL A 141 -1.10 -2.78 -24.27
CA VAL A 141 -1.31 -1.37 -23.94
C VAL A 141 0.00 -0.63 -23.69
N ALA A 142 0.07 0.60 -24.17
CA ALA A 142 1.16 1.52 -23.86
C ALA A 142 1.00 2.24 -22.51
N SER A 143 -0.20 2.18 -21.93
CA SER A 143 -0.54 2.81 -20.65
C SER A 143 -1.42 1.89 -19.82
N LEU A 144 -1.15 1.78 -18.52
CA LEU A 144 -1.93 1.00 -17.57
C LEU A 144 -2.44 1.91 -16.46
N THR A 145 -3.76 1.94 -16.29
CA THR A 145 -4.41 2.72 -15.24
C THR A 145 -4.54 1.92 -13.95
N SER A 146 -4.77 2.62 -12.84
CA SER A 146 -5.08 1.99 -11.55
C SER A 146 -6.33 1.10 -11.62
N MET A 147 -7.30 1.45 -12.49
CA MET A 147 -8.50 0.63 -12.67
C MET A 147 -8.22 -0.65 -13.43
N ASP A 148 -7.39 -0.59 -14.49
CA ASP A 148 -6.96 -1.79 -15.24
C ASP A 148 -6.21 -2.75 -14.32
N MET A 149 -5.37 -2.23 -13.43
CA MET A 149 -4.67 -3.04 -12.43
C MET A 149 -5.63 -3.72 -11.45
N LEU A 150 -6.65 -3.00 -10.95
CA LEU A 150 -7.66 -3.61 -10.07
C LEU A 150 -8.47 -4.70 -10.78
N LEU A 151 -8.82 -4.50 -12.05
CA LEU A 151 -9.49 -5.52 -12.86
C LEU A 151 -8.59 -6.74 -13.08
N ALA A 152 -7.31 -6.52 -13.38
CA ALA A 152 -6.36 -7.62 -13.55
C ALA A 152 -6.15 -8.42 -12.25
N LEU A 153 -6.11 -7.75 -11.09
CA LEU A 153 -6.06 -8.43 -9.80
C LEU A 153 -7.34 -9.21 -9.52
N LYS A 154 -8.52 -8.65 -9.84
CA LYS A 154 -9.79 -9.34 -9.71
C LYS A 154 -9.80 -10.61 -10.55
N ASP A 155 -9.44 -10.53 -11.84
CA ASP A 155 -9.36 -11.68 -12.74
C ASP A 155 -8.39 -12.75 -12.20
N ALA A 156 -7.23 -12.33 -11.71
CA ALA A 156 -6.24 -13.23 -11.13
C ALA A 156 -6.77 -13.95 -9.87
N ILE A 157 -7.55 -13.27 -9.02
CA ILE A 157 -8.19 -13.85 -7.84
C ILE A 157 -9.27 -14.85 -8.26
N GLU A 158 -10.14 -14.47 -9.20
CA GLU A 158 -11.26 -15.31 -9.66
C GLU A 158 -10.77 -16.60 -10.32
N THR A 159 -9.66 -16.52 -11.06
CA THR A 159 -9.09 -17.67 -11.80
C THR A 159 -8.13 -18.52 -10.97
N ASP A 160 -7.68 -18.09 -9.80
CA ASP A 160 -6.77 -18.90 -8.98
C ASP A 160 -7.51 -20.11 -8.38
N ALA A 161 -7.19 -21.30 -8.91
CA ALA A 161 -7.78 -22.57 -8.45
C ALA A 161 -7.35 -22.98 -7.02
N ARG A 162 -6.30 -22.36 -6.46
CA ARG A 162 -5.78 -22.66 -5.11
C ARG A 162 -6.57 -21.95 -4.01
N MET A 163 -7.38 -20.96 -4.37
CA MET A 163 -8.17 -20.19 -3.42
C MET A 163 -9.58 -20.77 -3.28
N ASP A 164 -10.03 -20.88 -2.04
CA ASP A 164 -11.42 -21.18 -1.72
C ASP A 164 -12.34 -19.96 -2.00
N ALA A 165 -13.63 -20.23 -2.16
CA ALA A 165 -14.60 -19.21 -2.52
C ALA A 165 -14.74 -18.08 -1.49
N GLY A 166 -14.57 -18.40 -0.19
CA GLY A 166 -14.62 -17.41 0.90
C GLY A 166 -13.48 -16.42 0.81
N ARG A 167 -12.26 -16.90 0.58
CA ARG A 167 -11.08 -16.07 0.39
C ARG A 167 -11.16 -15.20 -0.86
N LYS A 168 -11.64 -15.76 -1.98
CA LYS A 168 -11.87 -14.99 -3.21
C LYS A 168 -12.82 -13.82 -2.96
N LYS A 169 -13.96 -14.09 -2.33
CA LYS A 169 -14.93 -13.04 -1.97
C LYS A 169 -14.30 -11.96 -1.11
N GLN A 170 -13.61 -12.34 -0.04
CA GLN A 170 -12.94 -11.40 0.86
C GLN A 170 -11.90 -10.53 0.14
N TRP A 171 -11.09 -11.10 -0.74
CA TRP A 171 -10.07 -10.34 -1.46
C TRP A 171 -10.66 -9.40 -2.51
N ILE A 172 -11.78 -9.78 -3.13
CA ILE A 172 -12.54 -8.88 -4.01
C ILE A 172 -13.11 -7.69 -3.19
N GLU A 173 -13.61 -7.94 -1.98
CA GLU A 173 -14.05 -6.87 -1.08
C GLU A 173 -12.89 -5.93 -0.73
N PHE A 174 -11.67 -6.43 -0.54
CA PHE A 174 -10.48 -5.61 -0.32
C PHE A 174 -10.09 -4.75 -1.52
N LEU A 175 -10.27 -5.24 -2.76
CA LEU A 175 -10.10 -4.40 -3.96
C LEU A 175 -11.09 -3.23 -3.97
N VAL A 176 -12.35 -3.50 -3.63
CA VAL A 176 -13.38 -2.46 -3.54
C VAL A 176 -13.04 -1.45 -2.44
N LEU A 177 -12.57 -1.93 -1.28
CA LEU A 177 -12.17 -1.09 -0.16
C LEU A 177 -10.97 -0.20 -0.52
N ALA A 178 -9.93 -0.78 -1.14
CA ALA A 178 -8.77 -0.04 -1.63
C ALA A 178 -9.17 1.09 -2.59
N ARG A 179 -10.07 0.81 -3.54
CA ARG A 179 -10.59 1.83 -4.45
C ARG A 179 -11.35 2.93 -3.74
N LYS A 180 -12.29 2.58 -2.86
CA LYS A 180 -13.16 3.57 -2.19
C LYS A 180 -12.41 4.47 -1.22
N ASP A 181 -11.59 3.88 -0.34
CA ASP A 181 -11.02 4.59 0.81
C ASP A 181 -9.66 5.22 0.51
N PHE A 182 -8.99 4.77 -0.57
CA PHE A 182 -7.67 5.27 -0.94
C PHE A 182 -7.66 5.93 -2.32
N TYR A 183 -7.94 5.19 -3.39
CA TYR A 183 -7.83 5.72 -4.74
C TYR A 183 -8.74 6.93 -4.99
N ASN A 184 -10.03 6.84 -4.63
CA ASN A 184 -10.96 7.96 -4.81
C ASN A 184 -10.51 9.21 -4.05
N ARG A 185 -9.92 9.04 -2.87
CA ARG A 185 -9.37 10.16 -2.09
C ARG A 185 -8.16 10.78 -2.79
N TRP A 186 -7.18 9.96 -3.20
CA TRP A 186 -5.98 10.44 -3.86
C TRP A 186 -6.30 11.17 -5.16
N VAL A 187 -7.17 10.61 -6.00
CA VAL A 187 -7.62 11.27 -7.24
C VAL A 187 -8.32 12.60 -6.94
N LYS A 188 -9.17 12.63 -5.90
CA LYS A 188 -9.82 13.88 -5.47
C LYS A 188 -8.80 14.94 -5.03
N GLU A 189 -7.79 14.54 -4.27
CA GLU A 189 -6.70 15.41 -3.83
C GLU A 189 -5.90 15.95 -5.03
N ASP A 190 -5.60 15.10 -6.02
CA ASP A 190 -4.89 15.51 -7.23
C ASP A 190 -5.73 16.46 -8.11
N VAL A 191 -7.02 16.19 -8.27
CA VAL A 191 -7.94 17.09 -8.98
C VAL A 191 -8.01 18.44 -8.29
N HIS A 192 -8.14 18.45 -6.97
CA HIS A 192 -8.12 19.71 -6.20
C HIS A 192 -6.81 20.46 -6.43
N ARG A 193 -5.66 19.77 -6.28
CA ARG A 193 -4.34 20.38 -6.50
C ARG A 193 -4.22 20.95 -7.90
N ALA A 194 -4.63 20.21 -8.93
CA ALA A 194 -4.59 20.67 -10.31
C ALA A 194 -5.48 21.89 -10.57
N LEU A 195 -6.67 21.92 -9.96
CA LEU A 195 -7.59 23.05 -10.08
C LEU A 195 -7.07 24.33 -9.39
N PHE A 196 -6.42 24.17 -8.23
CA PHE A 196 -5.95 25.31 -7.45
C PHE A 196 -4.51 25.74 -7.79
N ALA A 197 -3.71 24.89 -8.45
CA ALA A 197 -2.35 25.24 -8.84
C ALA A 197 -2.28 26.47 -9.78
N SER A 198 -3.33 26.69 -10.59
CA SER A 198 -3.39 27.85 -11.48
C SER A 198 -3.74 29.17 -10.75
N PHE A 199 -4.26 29.08 -9.53
CA PHE A 199 -4.62 30.24 -8.72
C PHE A 199 -3.59 30.56 -7.62
N GLU A 200 -2.56 29.73 -7.46
CA GLU A 200 -1.57 29.89 -6.39
C GLU A 200 -0.81 31.21 -6.53
N ASP A 201 -0.37 31.56 -7.75
CA ASP A 201 0.34 32.80 -8.05
C ASP A 201 -0.56 34.04 -7.82
N GLU A 202 -1.84 33.98 -8.23
CA GLU A 202 -2.80 35.08 -8.02
C GLU A 202 -3.13 35.26 -6.53
N ALA A 203 -3.28 34.15 -5.80
CA ALA A 203 -3.53 34.18 -4.35
C ALA A 203 -2.31 34.73 -3.58
N GLN A 204 -1.10 34.36 -4.00
CA GLN A 204 0.13 34.88 -3.41
C GLN A 204 0.27 36.39 -3.63
N GLN A 205 0.06 36.88 -4.87
CA GLN A 205 0.09 38.31 -5.18
C GLN A 205 -0.95 39.10 -4.37
N LEU A 206 -2.15 38.54 -4.18
CA LEU A 206 -3.19 39.20 -3.37
C LEU A 206 -2.78 39.24 -1.89
N LEU A 207 -2.17 38.16 -1.37
CA LEU A 207 -1.68 38.13 -0.01
C LEU A 207 -0.54 39.14 0.22
N ASP A 208 0.43 39.17 -0.72
CA ASP A 208 1.55 40.10 -0.66
C ASP A 208 1.04 41.56 -0.67
N LYS A 209 0.12 41.89 -1.57
CA LYS A 209 -0.52 43.20 -1.62
C LYS A 209 -1.24 43.56 -0.33
N TYR A 210 -1.96 42.59 0.27
CA TYR A 210 -2.61 42.81 1.56
C TYR A 210 -1.62 43.07 2.70
N LEU A 211 -0.51 42.33 2.73
CA LEU A 211 0.55 42.52 3.73
C LEU A 211 1.23 43.88 3.58
N ASP A 212 1.52 44.32 2.34
CA ASP A 212 2.07 45.63 2.05
C ASP A 212 1.13 46.78 2.50
N GLU A 213 -0.19 46.61 2.29
CA GLU A 213 -1.17 47.57 2.77
C GLU A 213 -1.23 47.65 4.31
N VAL A 214 -1.13 46.49 4.99
CA VAL A 214 -1.09 46.43 6.45
C VAL A 214 0.19 47.08 6.99
N GLU A 215 1.33 46.81 6.41
CA GLU A 215 2.60 47.42 6.77
C GLU A 215 2.59 48.93 6.55
N ALA A 216 2.08 49.39 5.41
CA ALA A 216 1.93 50.83 5.11
C ALA A 216 1.01 51.52 6.10
N SER A 217 -0.10 50.86 6.47
CA SER A 217 -1.04 51.39 7.47
C SER A 217 -0.40 51.48 8.87
N LEU A 218 0.45 50.52 9.24
CA LEU A 218 1.17 50.55 10.52
C LEU A 218 2.24 51.64 10.56
N ASP A 219 2.91 51.89 9.41
CA ASP A 219 3.95 52.90 9.27
C ASP A 219 3.39 54.31 8.97
N HIS A 220 2.09 54.50 8.92
CA HIS A 220 1.41 55.75 8.53
C HIS A 220 1.88 56.29 7.16
N ARG A 221 2.25 55.43 6.22
CA ARG A 221 2.59 55.79 4.86
C ARG A 221 1.35 55.66 3.95
N GLU A 222 1.15 56.62 3.06
CA GLU A 222 0.09 56.51 2.03
C GLU A 222 0.52 55.46 0.99
N VAL A 223 -0.38 54.51 0.73
CA VAL A 223 -0.18 53.51 -0.34
C VAL A 223 -0.53 54.18 -1.66
N THR A 224 0.45 54.46 -2.49
CA THR A 224 0.25 54.85 -3.88
C THR A 224 -0.05 53.64 -4.71
N ASP A 225 -1.28 53.48 -5.18
CA ASP A 225 -1.68 52.46 -6.18
C ASP A 225 -0.94 52.75 -7.48
N PRO A 226 -0.34 51.71 -8.14
CA PRO A 226 0.40 51.83 -9.40
C PRO A 226 -0.52 52.07 -10.59
#